data_5665bc4efc304d939d5c660210b56200
#
_entry.id   5665bc4efc304d939d5c660210b56200
#
_cell.length_a   1.000
_cell.length_b   1.000
_cell.length_c   1.000
_cell.angle_alpha   90.00
_cell.angle_beta   90.00
_cell.angle_gamma   90.00
#
_symmetry.space_group_name_H-M   'P 1'
#
loop_
_entity.id
_entity.type
_entity.pdbx_description
1 polymer ?
#
loop_
_entity_poly.entity_id
_entity_poly.type
_entity_poly.pdbx_seq_one_letter_code
_entity_poly.pdbx_strand_id
1 'polypeptide(L)'
;MRKVQLLLACLVFSVAAFAADKVIKLPKPNLNRTGTVMKALSERHSTREFASKALNLSDLSDLLWAANGINRSDSGKRTAPSALNKQDVDVYVCLLYTSPSP
;
A
#
# COMPACT_ATOMS: atom_id res chain seq x y z
N MET A 1 -23.54 -39.56 9.63
CA MET A 1 -23.73 -38.57 8.54
C MET A 1 -23.97 -37.16 9.07
N ARG A 2 -24.77 -36.95 10.12
CA ARG A 2 -25.00 -35.58 10.68
C ARG A 2 -23.75 -34.93 11.23
N LYS A 3 -22.83 -35.67 11.86
CA LYS A 3 -21.56 -35.14 12.40
C LYS A 3 -20.59 -34.68 11.33
N VAL A 4 -20.59 -35.31 10.16
CA VAL A 4 -19.72 -34.91 9.01
C VAL A 4 -20.25 -33.65 8.35
N GLN A 5 -21.57 -33.50 8.25
CA GLN A 5 -22.18 -32.26 7.72
C GLN A 5 -21.94 -31.05 8.60
N LEU A 6 -21.97 -31.21 9.92
CA LEU A 6 -21.62 -30.14 10.88
C LEU A 6 -20.16 -29.75 10.81
N LEU A 7 -19.24 -30.71 10.65
CA LEU A 7 -17.81 -30.44 10.47
C LEU A 7 -17.54 -29.72 9.16
N LEU A 8 -18.21 -30.08 8.07
CA LEU A 8 -18.09 -29.42 6.79
C LEU A 8 -18.60 -27.97 6.84
N ALA A 9 -19.73 -27.73 7.51
CA ALA A 9 -20.28 -26.41 7.71
C ALA A 9 -19.36 -25.51 8.54
N CYS A 10 -18.71 -26.03 9.57
CA CYS A 10 -17.71 -25.30 10.35
C CYS A 10 -16.47 -24.94 9.54
N LEU A 11 -16.02 -25.83 8.65
CA LEU A 11 -14.88 -25.58 7.78
C LEU A 11 -15.17 -24.46 6.77
N VAL A 12 -16.35 -24.45 6.18
CA VAL A 12 -16.79 -23.41 5.25
C VAL A 12 -16.92 -22.07 5.95
N PHE A 13 -17.39 -22.05 7.19
CA PHE A 13 -17.49 -20.83 8.00
C PHE A 13 -16.13 -20.25 8.37
N SER A 14 -15.14 -21.09 8.63
CA SER A 14 -13.76 -20.66 8.93
C SER A 14 -13.08 -20.00 7.73
N VAL A 15 -13.30 -20.51 6.51
CA VAL A 15 -12.75 -19.92 5.28
C VAL A 15 -13.40 -18.56 4.97
N ALA A 16 -14.69 -18.38 5.25
CA ALA A 16 -15.40 -17.12 5.07
C ALA A 16 -14.89 -16.01 6.00
N ALA A 17 -14.38 -16.35 7.20
CA ALA A 17 -13.83 -15.38 8.15
C ALA A 17 -12.50 -14.74 7.68
N PHE A 18 -11.72 -15.40 6.81
CA PHE A 18 -10.49 -14.86 6.24
C PHE A 18 -10.72 -13.92 5.05
N ALA A 19 -11.93 -13.85 4.50
CA ALA A 19 -12.29 -13.00 3.37
C ALA A 19 -12.69 -11.58 3.79
N ALA A 20 -12.51 -11.21 5.06
CA ALA A 20 -12.95 -9.92 5.62
C ALA A 20 -11.98 -8.76 5.36
N ASP A 21 -10.76 -9.01 4.87
CA ASP A 21 -9.79 -7.96 4.57
C ASP A 21 -10.22 -7.16 3.35
N LYS A 22 -10.34 -5.85 3.55
CA LYS A 22 -10.74 -4.92 2.50
C LYS A 22 -9.55 -4.57 1.62
N VAL A 23 -9.63 -4.96 0.36
CA VAL A 23 -8.64 -4.57 -0.65
C VAL A 23 -9.11 -3.31 -1.36
N ILE A 24 -8.26 -2.28 -1.39
CA ILE A 24 -8.51 -1.04 -2.12
C ILE A 24 -7.61 -1.02 -3.35
N LYS A 25 -8.23 -0.99 -4.53
CA LYS A 25 -7.51 -0.88 -5.79
C LYS A 25 -7.11 0.57 -6.04
N LEU A 26 -5.81 0.83 -6.16
CA LEU A 26 -5.29 2.15 -6.43
C LEU A 26 -5.32 2.45 -7.94
N PRO A 27 -5.54 3.73 -8.34
CA PRO A 27 -5.42 4.14 -9.72
C PRO A 27 -3.97 4.04 -10.23
N LYS A 28 -3.79 4.09 -11.55
CA LYS A 28 -2.46 4.15 -12.14
C LYS A 28 -1.71 5.39 -11.63
N PRO A 29 -0.39 5.27 -11.33
CA PRO A 29 0.39 6.42 -10.93
C PRO A 29 0.52 7.43 -12.07
N ASN A 30 0.49 8.71 -11.73
CA ASN A 30 0.71 9.80 -12.67
C ASN A 30 2.20 10.09 -12.76
N LEU A 31 2.84 9.61 -13.81
CA LEU A 31 4.28 9.76 -14.03
C LEU A 31 4.66 11.17 -14.57
N ASN A 32 3.67 12.01 -14.87
CA ASN A 32 3.86 13.34 -15.45
C ASN A 32 3.68 14.46 -14.42
N ARG A 33 3.80 14.16 -13.13
CA ARG A 33 3.74 15.20 -12.11
C ARG A 33 4.87 16.21 -12.30
N THR A 34 4.52 17.50 -12.18
CA THR A 34 5.47 18.61 -12.32
C THR A 34 6.21 18.84 -11.01
N GLY A 35 7.45 19.28 -11.15
CA GLY A 35 8.33 19.55 -10.01
C GLY A 35 9.69 18.89 -10.21
N THR A 36 10.72 19.51 -9.65
CA THR A 36 12.07 18.96 -9.70
C THR A 36 12.46 18.35 -8.36
N VAL A 37 13.37 17.39 -8.39
CA VAL A 37 13.94 16.78 -7.19
C VAL A 37 14.65 17.87 -6.33
N MET A 38 15.35 18.77 -6.98
CA MET A 38 16.06 19.84 -6.26
C MET A 38 15.10 20.77 -5.55
N LYS A 39 13.97 21.10 -6.15
CA LYS A 39 12.94 21.92 -5.49
C LYS A 39 12.34 21.16 -4.30
N ALA A 40 12.00 19.89 -4.48
CA ALA A 40 11.46 19.07 -3.40
C ALA A 40 12.43 18.95 -2.22
N LEU A 41 13.72 18.80 -2.50
CA LEU A 41 14.76 18.74 -1.48
C LEU A 41 14.94 20.08 -0.76
N SER A 42 14.87 21.20 -1.48
CA SER A 42 14.97 22.53 -0.88
C SER A 42 13.81 22.88 0.06
N GLU A 43 12.64 22.37 -0.22
CA GLU A 43 11.41 22.59 0.56
C GLU A 43 11.19 21.54 1.67
N ARG A 44 11.90 20.41 1.60
CA ARG A 44 11.74 19.32 2.54
C ARG A 44 12.18 19.70 3.96
N HIS A 45 11.31 19.51 4.90
CA HIS A 45 11.60 19.65 6.34
C HIS A 45 10.75 18.66 7.14
N SER A 46 11.06 18.49 8.40
CA SER A 46 10.23 17.69 9.30
C SER A 46 8.92 18.40 9.60
N THR A 47 7.80 17.74 9.37
CA THR A 47 6.47 18.27 9.66
C THR A 47 5.86 17.46 10.80
N ARG A 48 5.43 18.14 11.85
CA ARG A 48 4.79 17.53 13.03
C ARG A 48 3.33 17.92 13.19
N GLU A 49 2.88 18.91 12.46
CA GLU A 49 1.48 19.31 12.38
C GLU A 49 0.94 18.94 11.01
N PHE A 50 -0.20 18.24 10.99
CA PHE A 50 -0.76 17.69 9.77
C PHE A 50 -2.09 18.36 9.46
N ALA A 51 -2.39 18.50 8.17
CA ALA A 51 -3.67 19.02 7.71
C ALA A 51 -4.81 18.06 8.06
N SER A 52 -6.00 18.61 8.26
CA SER A 52 -7.22 17.82 8.49
C SER A 52 -7.74 17.14 7.23
N LYS A 53 -7.19 17.49 6.08
CA LYS A 53 -7.60 16.93 4.77
C LYS A 53 -7.07 15.53 4.59
N ALA A 54 -7.96 14.59 4.25
CA ALA A 54 -7.58 13.23 3.91
C ALA A 54 -6.78 13.18 2.59
N LEU A 55 -5.83 12.26 2.49
CA LEU A 55 -5.09 12.01 1.27
C LEU A 55 -5.99 11.31 0.25
N ASN A 56 -6.05 11.80 -0.98
CA ASN A 56 -6.84 11.15 -2.03
C ASN A 56 -6.12 9.91 -2.59
N LEU A 57 -6.86 9.04 -3.26
CA LEU A 57 -6.31 7.78 -3.77
C LEU A 57 -5.27 7.99 -4.88
N SER A 58 -5.37 9.06 -5.65
CA SER A 58 -4.39 9.39 -6.69
C SER A 58 -3.04 9.74 -6.09
N ASP A 59 -3.02 10.59 -5.07
CA ASP A 59 -1.79 10.96 -4.36
C ASP A 59 -1.20 9.78 -3.62
N LEU A 60 -2.03 8.95 -3.00
CA LEU A 60 -1.60 7.72 -2.32
C LEU A 60 -0.98 6.73 -3.31
N SER A 61 -1.58 6.58 -4.48
CA SER A 61 -1.04 5.73 -5.55
C SER A 61 0.34 6.19 -6.00
N ASP A 62 0.50 7.47 -6.26
CA ASP A 62 1.77 8.04 -6.70
C ASP A 62 2.85 7.92 -5.63
N LEU A 63 2.49 8.15 -4.38
CA LEU A 63 3.40 8.01 -3.23
C LEU A 63 3.90 6.57 -3.08
N LEU A 64 3.01 5.60 -3.11
CA LEU A 64 3.37 4.19 -2.99
C LEU A 64 4.19 3.70 -4.18
N TRP A 65 3.84 4.16 -5.39
CA TRP A 65 4.63 3.85 -6.57
C TRP A 65 6.04 4.43 -6.46
N ALA A 66 6.18 5.68 -6.02
CA ALA A 66 7.49 6.31 -5.82
C ALA A 66 8.33 5.57 -4.78
N ALA A 67 7.70 5.07 -3.73
CA ALA A 67 8.40 4.35 -2.67
C ALA A 67 8.90 2.98 -3.10
N ASN A 68 8.10 2.19 -3.82
CA ASN A 68 8.45 0.79 -4.15
C ASN A 68 7.68 0.24 -5.34
N GLY A 69 7.26 1.08 -6.28
CA GLY A 69 6.55 0.64 -7.48
C GLY A 69 7.44 -0.08 -8.49
N ILE A 70 6.83 -0.87 -9.35
CA ILE A 70 7.53 -1.49 -10.48
C ILE A 70 7.67 -0.45 -11.57
N ASN A 71 8.90 0.01 -11.82
CA ASN A 71 9.24 0.99 -12.86
C ASN A 71 9.90 0.37 -14.09
N ARG A 72 10.24 -0.91 -14.02
CA ARG A 72 10.83 -1.69 -15.13
C ARG A 72 10.03 -2.97 -15.28
N SER A 73 8.94 -2.86 -16.02
CA SER A 73 7.96 -3.95 -16.18
C SER A 73 8.53 -5.21 -16.86
N ASP A 74 9.56 -5.03 -17.70
CA ASP A 74 10.25 -6.12 -18.38
C ASP A 74 11.01 -7.05 -17.41
N SER A 75 11.57 -6.51 -16.34
CA SER A 75 12.35 -7.24 -15.35
C SER A 75 11.70 -7.32 -13.96
N GLY A 76 10.55 -6.66 -13.77
CA GLY A 76 9.86 -6.60 -12.48
C GLY A 76 10.62 -5.83 -11.39
N LYS A 77 11.65 -5.08 -11.76
CA LYS A 77 12.44 -4.30 -10.81
C LYS A 77 11.71 -3.04 -10.39
N ARG A 78 12.03 -2.58 -9.20
CA ARG A 78 11.30 -1.52 -8.50
C ARG A 78 12.09 -0.22 -8.40
N THR A 79 11.43 0.85 -7.98
CA THR A 79 12.03 2.15 -7.70
C THR A 79 13.05 2.09 -6.57
N ALA A 80 12.82 1.23 -5.57
CA ALA A 80 13.75 0.99 -4.47
C ALA A 80 14.68 -0.19 -4.78
N PRO A 81 15.98 -0.11 -4.46
CA PRO A 81 16.89 -1.22 -4.62
C PRO A 81 16.56 -2.36 -3.65
N SER A 82 16.85 -3.59 -4.09
CA SER A 82 16.67 -4.78 -3.26
C SER A 82 17.87 -5.71 -3.40
N ALA A 83 18.43 -6.13 -2.28
CA ALA A 83 19.57 -7.05 -2.26
C ALA A 83 19.20 -8.37 -2.94
N LEU A 84 19.99 -8.76 -3.94
CA LEU A 84 19.76 -9.97 -4.74
C LEU A 84 18.34 -10.01 -5.38
N ASN A 85 17.71 -8.86 -5.55
CA ASN A 85 16.36 -8.72 -6.07
C ASN A 85 15.29 -9.54 -5.30
N LYS A 86 15.48 -9.74 -4.01
CA LYS A 86 14.55 -10.53 -3.18
C LYS A 86 13.19 -9.85 -2.96
N GLN A 87 13.16 -8.52 -3.01
CA GLN A 87 11.94 -7.72 -2.93
C GLN A 87 11.05 -8.08 -1.70
N ASP A 88 11.70 -8.22 -0.56
CA ASP A 88 11.11 -8.69 0.70
C ASP A 88 10.66 -7.57 1.64
N VAL A 89 10.60 -6.33 1.13
CA VAL A 89 10.14 -5.16 1.89
C VAL A 89 8.71 -4.82 1.51
N ASP A 90 7.84 -4.76 2.52
CA ASP A 90 6.48 -4.25 2.38
C ASP A 90 6.40 -2.80 2.86
N VAL A 91 5.61 -2.00 2.16
CA VAL A 91 5.40 -0.58 2.49
C VAL A 91 4.06 -0.41 3.16
N TYR A 92 4.07 0.18 4.36
CA TYR A 92 2.88 0.50 5.13
C TYR A 92 2.67 2.01 5.18
N VAL A 93 1.47 2.47 4.91
CA VAL A 93 1.09 3.87 5.02
C VAL A 93 0.25 4.07 6.25
N CYS A 94 0.71 4.95 7.15
CA CYS A 94 -0.01 5.33 8.35
C CYS A 94 -0.73 6.66 8.10
N LEU A 95 -2.05 6.63 8.09
CA LEU A 95 -2.88 7.82 7.94
C LEU A 95 -3.47 8.22 9.28
N LEU A 96 -3.50 9.52 9.56
CA LEU A 96 -3.95 10.08 10.84
C LEU A 96 -5.37 9.64 11.23
N TYR A 97 -6.24 9.41 10.24
CA TYR A 97 -7.65 9.09 10.45
C TYR A 97 -7.99 7.61 10.40
N THR A 98 -7.12 6.77 9.89
CA THR A 98 -7.41 5.35 9.60
C THR A 98 -6.48 4.39 10.29
N SER A 99 -5.39 4.88 10.86
CA SER A 99 -4.43 4.04 11.57
C SER A 99 -4.91 3.73 12.98
N PRO A 100 -4.83 2.48 13.43
CA PRO A 100 -5.02 2.19 14.84
C PRO A 100 -3.95 2.91 15.67
N SER A 101 -4.33 3.37 16.86
CA SER A 101 -3.36 3.96 17.80
C SER A 101 -2.24 2.96 18.08
N PRO A 102 -1.00 3.40 18.06
CA PRO A 102 0.11 2.54 18.45
C PRO A 102 0.02 2.09 19.91
#